data_fe7a8ed399e2f1613002ef421378e7be
#
_entry.id   fe7a8ed399e2f1613002ef421378e7be
#
_cell.length_a   1.000
_cell.length_b   1.000
_cell.length_c   1.000
_cell.angle_alpha   90.00
_cell.angle_beta   90.00
_cell.angle_gamma   90.00
#
_symmetry.space_group_name_H-M   'P 1'
#
loop_
_entity.id
_entity.type
_entity.pdbx_description
1 polymer ?
#
loop_
_entity_poly.entity_id
_entity_poly.type
_entity_poly.pdbx_seq_one_letter_code
_entity_poly.pdbx_strand_id
1 'polypeptide(L)'
;MDAGAFLDASQRVPPPAPTTWLSGIFETILGAILLWVVARSIPQANSLLRGWVGMLALILLLHFGTFRIVALLWQSLGVKAEAIMSAPLRSTSLGEFWGKRWNLGFRQLSHELIFRPLHRRLGADATGFLVFAVSGLIHDLVISLPARGGYGLPTIYFVLQGTGMTIEHSRFGKRLGLGQGVRGWCFMMVFLAVPVFWLFHPWFVLGVILPFMRAIHAL
;
A
#
# COMPACT_ATOMS: atom_id res chain seq x y z
N MET A 1 -3.45 12.86 -12.94
CA MET A 1 -3.10 14.20 -12.38
C MET A 1 -3.07 15.17 -13.53
N ASP A 2 -3.82 16.25 -13.41
CA ASP A 2 -3.70 17.35 -14.35
C ASP A 2 -2.49 18.20 -13.90
N ALA A 3 -1.46 18.29 -14.74
CA ALA A 3 -0.26 19.07 -14.45
C ALA A 3 -0.58 20.58 -14.28
N GLY A 4 -1.63 21.07 -14.95
CA GLY A 4 -2.12 22.43 -14.77
C GLY A 4 -2.68 22.69 -13.38
N ALA A 5 -3.48 21.74 -12.84
CA ALA A 5 -4.01 21.83 -11.49
C ALA A 5 -2.94 21.74 -10.40
N PHE A 6 -1.85 20.99 -10.65
CA PHE A 6 -0.71 20.88 -9.73
C PHE A 6 0.06 22.19 -9.58
N LEU A 7 0.16 22.98 -10.66
CA LEU A 7 0.89 24.26 -10.69
C LEU A 7 -0.02 25.50 -10.53
N ASP A 8 -1.33 25.29 -10.33
CA ASP A 8 -2.30 26.37 -10.23
C ASP A 8 -2.11 27.14 -8.92
N ALA A 9 -1.60 28.37 -9.05
CA ALA A 9 -1.36 29.27 -7.93
C ALA A 9 -2.65 29.67 -7.17
N SER A 10 -3.84 29.50 -7.76
CA SER A 10 -5.12 29.78 -7.11
C SER A 10 -5.52 28.73 -6.06
N GLN A 11 -4.92 27.54 -6.12
CA GLN A 11 -5.15 26.44 -5.20
C GLN A 11 -4.05 26.28 -4.13
N ARG A 12 -3.35 27.36 -3.80
CA ARG A 12 -2.29 27.34 -2.78
C ARG A 12 -2.82 26.80 -1.44
N VAL A 13 -2.09 25.84 -0.89
CA VAL A 13 -2.38 25.28 0.44
C VAL A 13 -1.49 25.93 1.49
N PRO A 14 -1.95 26.06 2.75
CA PRO A 14 -1.11 26.54 3.83
C PRO A 14 0.06 25.58 4.07
N PRO A 15 1.19 26.06 4.60
CA PRO A 15 2.33 25.21 4.91
C PRO A 15 1.93 24.11 5.92
N PRO A 16 2.50 22.91 5.80
CA PRO A 16 2.17 21.78 6.65
C PRO A 16 2.57 22.03 8.12
N ALA A 17 1.77 21.52 9.05
CA ALA A 17 2.05 21.66 10.48
C ALA A 17 3.38 20.96 10.85
N PRO A 18 4.14 21.49 11.83
CA PRO A 18 5.39 20.88 12.31
C PRO A 18 5.23 19.41 12.73
N THR A 19 4.10 19.06 13.34
CA THR A 19 3.79 17.67 13.73
C THR A 19 3.74 16.69 12.56
N THR A 20 3.34 17.15 11.37
CA THR A 20 3.32 16.34 10.16
C THR A 20 4.74 16.06 9.66
N TRP A 21 5.64 17.02 9.77
CA TRP A 21 7.06 16.83 9.49
C TRP A 21 7.71 15.84 10.46
N LEU A 22 7.46 16.02 11.76
CA LEU A 22 8.00 15.12 12.79
C LEU A 22 7.60 13.66 12.55
N SER A 23 6.33 13.41 12.17
CA SER A 23 5.89 12.04 11.87
C SER A 23 6.59 11.46 10.64
N GLY A 24 6.76 12.22 9.55
CA GLY A 24 7.46 11.75 8.35
C GLY A 24 8.94 11.46 8.62
N ILE A 25 9.61 12.32 9.39
CA ILE A 25 11.02 12.13 9.81
C ILE A 25 11.13 10.89 10.70
N PHE A 26 10.24 10.74 11.69
CA PHE A 26 10.22 9.57 12.57
C PHE A 26 10.05 8.26 11.80
N GLU A 27 9.10 8.20 10.87
CA GLU A 27 8.84 7.03 10.03
C GLU A 27 10.04 6.69 9.15
N THR A 28 10.73 7.72 8.62
CA THR A 28 11.97 7.56 7.85
C THR A 28 13.10 6.98 8.71
N ILE A 29 13.34 7.55 9.89
CA ILE A 29 14.38 7.09 10.81
C ILE A 29 14.08 5.66 11.27
N LEU A 30 12.85 5.37 11.65
CA LEU A 30 12.43 4.03 12.05
C LEU A 30 12.66 3.01 10.92
N GLY A 31 12.28 3.35 9.69
CA GLY A 31 12.55 2.52 8.52
C GLY A 31 14.05 2.29 8.30
N ALA A 32 14.87 3.33 8.43
CA ALA A 32 16.31 3.22 8.32
C ALA A 32 16.91 2.31 9.43
N ILE A 33 16.53 2.47 10.67
CA ILE A 33 16.97 1.63 11.78
C ILE A 33 16.57 0.17 11.54
N LEU A 34 15.32 -0.09 11.13
CA LEU A 34 14.87 -1.44 10.82
C LEU A 34 15.68 -2.07 9.68
N LEU A 35 16.05 -1.29 8.66
CA LEU A 35 16.76 -1.78 7.48
C LEU A 35 18.23 -2.03 7.76
N TRP A 36 18.97 -1.04 8.29
CA TRP A 36 20.42 -1.10 8.43
C TRP A 36 20.91 -1.63 9.78
N VAL A 37 20.07 -1.66 10.81
CA VAL A 37 20.43 -2.17 12.13
C VAL A 37 19.70 -3.48 12.44
N VAL A 38 18.35 -3.47 12.48
CA VAL A 38 17.58 -4.64 12.92
C VAL A 38 17.68 -5.79 11.93
N ALA A 39 17.43 -5.56 10.63
CA ALA A 39 17.52 -6.62 9.63
C ALA A 39 18.95 -7.20 9.56
N ARG A 40 19.98 -6.38 9.74
CA ARG A 40 21.38 -6.81 9.75
C ARG A 40 21.70 -7.69 10.95
N SER A 41 21.10 -7.45 12.11
CA SER A 41 21.33 -8.23 13.34
C SER A 41 20.68 -9.62 13.32
N ILE A 42 19.71 -9.87 12.42
CA ILE A 42 19.05 -11.17 12.29
C ILE A 42 20.04 -12.18 11.70
N PRO A 43 20.20 -13.38 12.29
CA PRO A 43 21.12 -14.42 11.78
C PRO A 43 20.82 -14.82 10.33
N GLN A 44 21.85 -15.18 9.57
CA GLN A 44 21.69 -15.61 8.16
C GLN A 44 20.81 -16.87 8.02
N ALA A 45 20.81 -17.74 9.02
CA ALA A 45 19.94 -18.92 9.05
C ALA A 45 18.44 -18.53 8.95
N ASN A 46 18.06 -17.33 9.41
CA ASN A 46 16.67 -16.80 9.36
C ASN A 46 16.49 -15.81 8.22
N SER A 47 17.00 -16.13 7.03
CA SER A 47 17.01 -15.23 5.86
C SER A 47 15.60 -14.77 5.45
N LEU A 48 14.58 -15.61 5.58
CA LEU A 48 13.19 -15.21 5.30
C LEU A 48 12.71 -14.11 6.26
N LEU A 49 12.94 -14.28 7.56
CA LEU A 49 12.60 -13.26 8.57
C LEU A 49 13.37 -11.96 8.31
N ARG A 50 14.65 -12.07 8.00
CA ARG A 50 15.50 -10.92 7.63
C ARG A 50 14.92 -10.16 6.44
N GLY A 51 14.50 -10.85 5.40
CA GLY A 51 13.88 -10.24 4.22
C GLY A 51 12.51 -9.60 4.53
N TRP A 52 11.69 -10.21 5.39
CA TRP A 52 10.43 -9.64 5.84
C TRP A 52 10.61 -8.35 6.66
N VAL A 53 11.58 -8.33 7.57
CA VAL A 53 11.94 -7.11 8.31
C VAL A 53 12.44 -6.03 7.34
N GLY A 54 13.27 -6.41 6.36
CA GLY A 54 13.71 -5.49 5.31
C GLY A 54 12.56 -4.93 4.47
N MET A 55 11.59 -5.74 4.09
CA MET A 55 10.40 -5.26 3.38
C MET A 55 9.57 -4.27 4.20
N LEU A 56 9.32 -4.59 5.48
CA LEU A 56 8.62 -3.66 6.38
C LEU A 56 9.39 -2.34 6.50
N ALA A 57 10.71 -2.44 6.65
CA ALA A 57 11.60 -1.28 6.70
C ALA A 57 11.52 -0.43 5.42
N LEU A 58 11.54 -1.06 4.24
CA LEU A 58 11.41 -0.38 2.94
C LEU A 58 10.04 0.29 2.78
N ILE A 59 8.96 -0.35 3.23
CA ILE A 59 7.62 0.25 3.22
C ILE A 59 7.60 1.50 4.10
N LEU A 60 8.13 1.44 5.31
CA LEU A 60 8.21 2.59 6.20
C LEU A 60 9.07 3.70 5.61
N LEU A 61 10.28 3.35 5.15
CA LEU A 61 11.23 4.32 4.61
C LEU A 61 10.70 5.03 3.37
N LEU A 62 10.13 4.29 2.42
CA LEU A 62 9.70 4.84 1.13
C LEU A 62 8.29 5.42 1.21
N HIS A 63 7.30 4.62 1.61
CA HIS A 63 5.90 5.01 1.48
C HIS A 63 5.44 5.96 2.59
N PHE A 64 5.85 5.72 3.83
CA PHE A 64 5.48 6.56 4.96
C PHE A 64 6.48 7.69 5.20
N GLY A 65 7.78 7.45 4.98
CA GLY A 65 8.83 8.43 5.14
C GLY A 65 9.04 9.29 3.88
N THR A 66 9.81 8.78 2.92
CA THR A 66 10.31 9.56 1.78
C THR A 66 9.21 10.21 0.96
N PHE A 67 8.19 9.46 0.54
CA PHE A 67 7.09 10.02 -0.27
C PHE A 67 6.27 11.05 0.51
N ARG A 68 6.12 10.87 1.82
CA ARG A 68 5.48 11.86 2.69
C ARG A 68 6.30 13.13 2.78
N ILE A 69 7.62 13.03 3.00
CA ILE A 69 8.52 14.19 3.03
C ILE A 69 8.49 14.94 1.70
N VAL A 70 8.50 14.25 0.57
CA VAL A 70 8.38 14.88 -0.76
C VAL A 70 7.03 15.62 -0.90
N ALA A 71 5.93 15.03 -0.45
CA ALA A 71 4.63 15.71 -0.44
C ALA A 71 4.65 16.97 0.44
N LEU A 72 5.26 16.91 1.63
CA LEU A 72 5.40 18.04 2.54
C LEU A 72 6.27 19.16 1.96
N LEU A 73 7.34 18.83 1.24
CA LEU A 73 8.16 19.81 0.51
C LEU A 73 7.33 20.56 -0.52
N TRP A 74 6.53 19.87 -1.33
CA TRP A 74 5.63 20.51 -2.28
C TRP A 74 4.56 21.37 -1.60
N GLN A 75 3.99 20.90 -0.47
CA GLN A 75 3.03 21.71 0.31
C GLN A 75 3.69 22.99 0.87
N SER A 76 4.96 22.91 1.28
CA SER A 76 5.70 24.10 1.74
C SER A 76 5.90 25.14 0.65
N LEU A 77 5.90 24.70 -0.62
CA LEU A 77 5.94 25.59 -1.80
C LEU A 77 4.53 26.04 -2.22
N GLY A 78 3.49 25.71 -1.43
CA GLY A 78 2.11 26.08 -1.70
C GLY A 78 1.37 25.14 -2.67
N VAL A 79 1.99 24.03 -3.10
CA VAL A 79 1.39 23.07 -4.03
C VAL A 79 0.50 22.08 -3.26
N LYS A 80 -0.70 21.80 -3.77
CA LYS A 80 -1.60 20.80 -3.21
C LYS A 80 -1.11 19.38 -3.53
N ALA A 81 -0.10 18.92 -2.82
CA ALA A 81 0.43 17.56 -2.90
C ALA A 81 -0.11 16.73 -1.73
N GLU A 82 -0.84 15.67 -2.00
CA GLU A 82 -1.34 14.76 -0.97
C GLU A 82 -0.36 13.61 -0.75
N ALA A 83 -0.17 13.23 0.53
CA ALA A 83 0.59 12.02 0.86
C ALA A 83 -0.12 10.79 0.29
N ILE A 84 0.64 9.85 -0.28
CA ILE A 84 0.07 8.63 -0.87
C ILE A 84 -0.48 7.65 0.17
N MET A 85 -0.10 7.81 1.45
CA MET A 85 -0.56 7.03 2.59
C MET A 85 -1.21 7.93 3.63
N SER A 86 -2.41 7.55 4.11
CA SER A 86 -3.18 8.29 5.11
C SER A 86 -3.57 7.41 6.28
N ALA A 87 -2.63 7.06 7.17
CA ALA A 87 -2.83 6.23 8.35
C ALA A 87 -3.68 4.95 8.07
N PRO A 88 -3.25 4.05 7.16
CA PRO A 88 -4.08 2.96 6.66
C PRO A 88 -4.54 1.97 7.75
N LEU A 89 -3.75 1.76 8.80
CA LEU A 89 -4.12 0.87 9.91
C LEU A 89 -5.28 1.40 10.80
N ARG A 90 -5.69 2.66 10.61
CA ARG A 90 -6.88 3.22 11.25
C ARG A 90 -8.18 2.95 10.49
N SER A 91 -8.09 2.31 9.32
CA SER A 91 -9.28 1.92 8.55
C SER A 91 -10.12 0.91 9.33
N THR A 92 -11.42 1.03 9.25
CA THR A 92 -12.36 0.07 9.85
C THR A 92 -13.05 -0.79 8.79
N SER A 93 -12.61 -0.68 7.53
CA SER A 93 -13.13 -1.45 6.41
C SER A 93 -12.11 -1.61 5.30
N LEU A 94 -12.23 -2.65 4.48
CA LEU A 94 -11.43 -2.84 3.27
C LEU A 94 -11.67 -1.69 2.26
N GLY A 95 -12.93 -1.25 2.14
CA GLY A 95 -13.29 -0.12 1.28
C GLY A 95 -12.63 1.18 1.73
N GLU A 96 -12.50 1.44 3.03
CA GLU A 96 -11.78 2.59 3.56
C GLU A 96 -10.26 2.45 3.34
N PHE A 97 -9.71 1.27 3.63
CA PHE A 97 -8.28 0.98 3.45
C PHE A 97 -7.85 1.25 2.01
N TRP A 98 -8.40 0.54 1.04
CA TRP A 98 -8.02 0.64 -0.36
C TRP A 98 -8.51 1.92 -1.05
N GLY A 99 -9.67 2.44 -0.63
CA GLY A 99 -10.30 3.59 -1.27
C GLY A 99 -9.87 4.96 -0.74
N LYS A 100 -9.34 5.05 0.50
CA LYS A 100 -9.10 6.36 1.14
C LYS A 100 -7.75 6.50 1.83
N ARG A 101 -7.02 5.40 2.07
CA ARG A 101 -5.86 5.45 2.96
C ARG A 101 -4.59 4.82 2.40
N TRP A 102 -4.69 3.79 1.59
CA TRP A 102 -3.55 3.07 1.03
C TRP A 102 -3.34 3.45 -0.43
N ASN A 103 -2.10 3.87 -0.75
CA ASN A 103 -1.63 4.17 -2.12
C ASN A 103 -2.62 4.97 -2.97
N LEU A 104 -2.95 6.19 -2.51
CA LEU A 104 -3.94 7.06 -3.14
C LEU A 104 -3.60 7.41 -4.59
N GLY A 105 -2.31 7.42 -4.95
CA GLY A 105 -1.86 7.62 -6.33
C GLY A 105 -2.31 6.48 -7.25
N PHE A 106 -2.07 5.23 -6.85
CA PHE A 106 -2.53 4.07 -7.61
C PHE A 106 -4.06 3.97 -7.65
N ARG A 107 -4.72 4.28 -6.54
CA ARG A 107 -6.19 4.36 -6.48
C ARG A 107 -6.74 5.37 -7.51
N GLN A 108 -6.16 6.57 -7.61
CA GLN A 108 -6.58 7.56 -8.58
C GLN A 108 -6.38 7.07 -10.02
N LEU A 109 -5.20 6.50 -10.31
CA LEU A 109 -4.90 5.94 -11.62
C LEU A 109 -5.89 4.84 -12.01
N SER A 110 -6.15 3.89 -11.10
CA SER A 110 -7.11 2.80 -11.32
C SER A 110 -8.54 3.32 -11.51
N HIS A 111 -8.91 4.39 -10.78
CA HIS A 111 -10.21 5.03 -10.93
C HIS A 111 -10.37 5.66 -12.32
N GLU A 112 -9.38 6.37 -12.80
CA GLU A 112 -9.45 7.05 -14.09
C GLU A 112 -9.37 6.08 -15.28
N LEU A 113 -8.49 5.07 -15.20
CA LEU A 113 -8.24 4.17 -16.33
C LEU A 113 -9.18 2.97 -16.39
N ILE A 114 -9.70 2.49 -15.26
CA ILE A 114 -10.50 1.27 -15.18
C ILE A 114 -11.91 1.57 -14.68
N PHE A 115 -12.02 2.16 -13.47
CA PHE A 115 -13.31 2.30 -12.82
C PHE A 115 -14.24 3.24 -13.59
N ARG A 116 -13.80 4.46 -13.86
CA ARG A 116 -14.61 5.49 -14.54
C ARG A 116 -15.15 5.05 -15.92
N PRO A 117 -14.37 4.43 -16.83
CA PRO A 117 -14.89 4.00 -18.12
C PRO A 117 -15.81 2.78 -18.05
N LEU A 118 -15.63 1.88 -17.07
CA LEU A 118 -16.34 0.60 -17.04
C LEU A 118 -17.52 0.53 -16.08
N HIS A 119 -17.59 1.37 -15.05
CA HIS A 119 -18.64 1.27 -14.01
C HIS A 119 -20.06 1.47 -14.55
N ARG A 120 -20.24 2.24 -15.64
CA ARG A 120 -21.55 2.42 -16.28
C ARG A 120 -22.04 1.14 -16.99
N ARG A 121 -21.12 0.28 -17.42
CA ARG A 121 -21.45 -0.96 -18.14
C ARG A 121 -21.54 -2.17 -17.22
N LEU A 122 -20.64 -2.27 -16.24
CA LEU A 122 -20.50 -3.45 -15.38
C LEU A 122 -21.14 -3.25 -13.99
N GLY A 123 -21.49 -2.02 -13.63
CA GLY A 123 -21.85 -1.68 -12.25
C GLY A 123 -20.64 -1.47 -11.34
N ALA A 124 -20.87 -0.88 -10.17
CA ALA A 124 -19.79 -0.47 -9.26
C ALA A 124 -19.05 -1.67 -8.65
N ASP A 125 -19.77 -2.71 -8.22
CA ASP A 125 -19.15 -3.86 -7.53
C ASP A 125 -18.30 -4.70 -8.49
N ALA A 126 -18.80 -5.02 -9.68
CA ALA A 126 -18.05 -5.77 -10.68
C ALA A 126 -16.81 -4.99 -11.17
N THR A 127 -16.96 -3.67 -11.35
CA THR A 127 -15.82 -2.83 -11.75
C THR A 127 -14.79 -2.71 -10.63
N GLY A 128 -15.23 -2.58 -9.38
CA GLY A 128 -14.33 -2.61 -8.22
C GLY A 128 -13.55 -3.92 -8.14
N PHE A 129 -14.23 -5.06 -8.32
CA PHE A 129 -13.56 -6.37 -8.37
C PHE A 129 -12.54 -6.47 -9.51
N LEU A 130 -12.88 -5.96 -10.70
CA LEU A 130 -11.97 -5.93 -11.85
C LEU A 130 -10.71 -5.10 -11.56
N VAL A 131 -10.84 -3.97 -10.85
CA VAL A 131 -9.68 -3.18 -10.40
C VAL A 131 -8.73 -4.03 -9.56
N PHE A 132 -9.25 -4.84 -8.63
CA PHE A 132 -8.41 -5.75 -7.85
C PHE A 132 -7.77 -6.85 -8.71
N ALA A 133 -8.51 -7.44 -9.65
CA ALA A 133 -7.95 -8.46 -10.55
C ALA A 133 -6.80 -7.89 -11.40
N VAL A 134 -6.97 -6.71 -11.97
CA VAL A 134 -5.91 -6.01 -12.73
C VAL A 134 -4.74 -5.63 -11.83
N SER A 135 -5.00 -5.15 -10.60
CA SER A 135 -3.95 -4.89 -9.61
C SER A 135 -3.14 -6.15 -9.31
N GLY A 136 -3.81 -7.29 -9.17
CA GLY A 136 -3.14 -8.57 -8.95
C GLY A 136 -2.21 -8.95 -10.09
N LEU A 137 -2.66 -8.84 -11.35
CA LEU A 137 -1.84 -9.10 -12.53
C LEU A 137 -0.62 -8.17 -12.60
N ILE A 138 -0.78 -6.88 -12.30
CA ILE A 138 0.33 -5.93 -12.24
C ILE A 138 1.33 -6.35 -11.17
N HIS A 139 0.85 -6.79 -9.99
CA HIS A 139 1.74 -7.26 -8.91
C HIS A 139 2.45 -8.57 -9.29
N ASP A 140 1.82 -9.48 -10.01
CA ASP A 140 2.51 -10.65 -10.56
C ASP A 140 3.66 -10.24 -11.50
N LEU A 141 3.44 -9.25 -12.36
CA LEU A 141 4.49 -8.75 -13.26
C LEU A 141 5.66 -8.12 -12.51
N VAL A 142 5.41 -7.39 -11.42
CA VAL A 142 6.48 -6.67 -10.69
C VAL A 142 7.07 -7.45 -9.51
N ILE A 143 6.40 -8.50 -9.04
CA ILE A 143 6.82 -9.33 -7.90
C ILE A 143 7.26 -10.71 -8.36
N SER A 144 6.36 -11.46 -9.02
CA SER A 144 6.62 -12.86 -9.36
C SER A 144 7.56 -13.02 -10.55
N LEU A 145 7.48 -12.13 -11.56
CA LEU A 145 8.34 -12.21 -12.73
C LEU A 145 9.83 -12.01 -12.40
N PRO A 146 10.25 -10.94 -11.68
CA PRO A 146 11.65 -10.81 -11.28
C PRO A 146 12.10 -11.88 -10.27
N ALA A 147 11.19 -12.36 -9.42
CA ALA A 147 11.44 -13.44 -8.47
C ALA A 147 11.56 -14.82 -9.16
N ARG A 148 11.13 -14.95 -10.41
CA ARG A 148 11.07 -16.20 -11.18
C ARG A 148 10.32 -17.32 -10.46
N GLY A 149 9.25 -16.98 -9.72
CA GLY A 149 8.46 -17.95 -8.96
C GLY A 149 7.28 -17.29 -8.24
N GLY A 150 6.36 -18.12 -7.73
CA GLY A 150 5.17 -17.64 -7.01
C GLY A 150 4.09 -17.03 -7.91
N TYR A 151 4.12 -17.34 -9.21
CA TYR A 151 3.16 -16.82 -10.19
C TYR A 151 1.71 -17.10 -9.77
N GLY A 152 0.87 -16.09 -9.90
CA GLY A 152 -0.54 -16.14 -9.53
C GLY A 152 -0.81 -15.85 -8.05
N LEU A 153 0.18 -15.96 -7.16
CA LEU A 153 -0.01 -15.72 -5.73
C LEU A 153 -0.40 -14.25 -5.43
N PRO A 154 0.28 -13.21 -5.99
CA PRO A 154 -0.18 -11.83 -5.87
C PRO A 154 -1.57 -11.61 -6.45
N THR A 155 -1.88 -12.22 -7.60
CA THR A 155 -3.21 -12.14 -8.19
C THR A 155 -4.29 -12.69 -7.26
N ILE A 156 -4.06 -13.87 -6.67
CA ILE A 156 -4.97 -14.47 -5.68
C ILE A 156 -5.14 -13.56 -4.47
N TYR A 157 -4.05 -12.95 -3.97
CA TYR A 157 -4.13 -11.99 -2.87
C TYR A 157 -5.10 -10.85 -3.19
N PHE A 158 -4.98 -10.21 -4.35
CA PHE A 158 -5.84 -9.10 -4.73
C PHE A 158 -7.28 -9.53 -5.04
N VAL A 159 -7.48 -10.69 -5.65
CA VAL A 159 -8.82 -11.27 -5.84
C VAL A 159 -9.52 -11.50 -4.49
N LEU A 160 -8.78 -11.95 -3.47
CA LEU A 160 -9.30 -12.07 -2.10
C LEU A 160 -9.69 -10.69 -1.53
N GLN A 161 -8.89 -9.63 -1.76
CA GLN A 161 -9.25 -8.29 -1.32
C GLN A 161 -10.58 -7.84 -1.94
N GLY A 162 -10.76 -8.05 -3.26
CA GLY A 162 -12.01 -7.76 -3.96
C GLY A 162 -13.18 -8.58 -3.42
N THR A 163 -12.97 -9.85 -3.14
CA THR A 163 -13.97 -10.74 -2.53
C THR A 163 -14.36 -10.26 -1.13
N GLY A 164 -13.36 -9.94 -0.29
CA GLY A 164 -13.59 -9.39 1.05
C GLY A 164 -14.39 -8.10 1.02
N MET A 165 -14.09 -7.19 0.08
CA MET A 165 -14.83 -5.94 -0.09
C MET A 165 -16.28 -6.19 -0.56
N THR A 166 -16.50 -7.17 -1.42
CA THR A 166 -17.86 -7.59 -1.83
C THR A 166 -18.66 -8.16 -0.66
N ILE A 167 -18.02 -8.98 0.19
CA ILE A 167 -18.63 -9.51 1.42
C ILE A 167 -18.98 -8.35 2.37
N GLU A 168 -18.05 -7.42 2.60
CA GLU A 168 -18.24 -6.24 3.45
C GLU A 168 -19.47 -5.42 3.02
N HIS A 169 -19.63 -5.20 1.71
CA HIS A 169 -20.73 -4.42 1.15
C HIS A 169 -22.05 -5.18 1.07
N SER A 170 -22.04 -6.49 1.21
CA SER A 170 -23.22 -7.34 1.14
C SER A 170 -24.20 -7.06 2.30
N ARG A 171 -25.47 -7.52 2.14
CA ARG A 171 -26.47 -7.45 3.22
C ARG A 171 -26.01 -8.21 4.47
N PHE A 172 -25.32 -9.32 4.30
CA PHE A 172 -24.75 -10.12 5.37
C PHE A 172 -23.62 -9.37 6.10
N GLY A 173 -22.64 -8.83 5.36
CA GLY A 173 -21.54 -8.07 5.94
C GLY A 173 -22.02 -6.84 6.73
N LYS A 174 -22.99 -6.10 6.20
CA LYS A 174 -23.60 -4.96 6.89
C LYS A 174 -24.30 -5.37 8.19
N ARG A 175 -25.05 -6.51 8.20
CA ARG A 175 -25.67 -7.02 9.43
C ARG A 175 -24.67 -7.41 10.51
N LEU A 176 -23.50 -7.92 10.12
CA LEU A 176 -22.41 -8.28 11.04
C LEU A 176 -21.53 -7.09 11.45
N GLY A 177 -21.74 -5.92 10.85
CA GLY A 177 -20.94 -4.72 11.11
C GLY A 177 -19.50 -4.80 10.58
N LEU A 178 -19.27 -5.55 9.47
CA LEU A 178 -17.92 -5.79 8.91
C LEU A 178 -17.25 -4.54 8.32
N GLY A 179 -17.96 -3.43 8.18
CA GLY A 179 -17.40 -2.15 7.70
C GLY A 179 -17.24 -1.10 8.80
N GLN A 180 -17.38 -1.45 10.09
CA GLN A 180 -17.43 -0.47 11.18
C GLN A 180 -16.77 -0.98 12.47
N GLY A 181 -16.17 -0.05 13.22
CA GLY A 181 -15.61 -0.31 14.54
C GLY A 181 -14.60 -1.46 14.57
N VAL A 182 -14.48 -2.11 15.73
CA VAL A 182 -13.51 -3.19 15.94
C VAL A 182 -13.78 -4.41 15.04
N ARG A 183 -15.05 -4.76 14.82
CA ARG A 183 -15.41 -5.90 13.95
C ARG A 183 -14.94 -5.68 12.52
N GLY A 184 -15.18 -4.48 11.97
CA GLY A 184 -14.71 -4.12 10.64
C GLY A 184 -13.19 -4.08 10.57
N TRP A 185 -12.52 -3.53 11.58
CA TRP A 185 -11.07 -3.53 11.68
C TRP A 185 -10.49 -4.96 11.69
N CYS A 186 -11.02 -5.85 12.53
CA CYS A 186 -10.58 -7.25 12.57
C CYS A 186 -10.79 -7.97 11.22
N PHE A 187 -11.97 -7.78 10.60
CA PHE A 187 -12.25 -8.34 9.28
C PHE A 187 -11.25 -7.86 8.24
N MET A 188 -11.02 -6.55 8.16
CA MET A 188 -10.04 -5.95 7.28
C MET A 188 -8.64 -6.53 7.53
N MET A 189 -8.19 -6.58 8.78
CA MET A 189 -6.87 -7.10 9.13
C MET A 189 -6.69 -8.58 8.76
N VAL A 190 -7.71 -9.40 8.92
CA VAL A 190 -7.67 -10.82 8.48
C VAL A 190 -7.45 -10.90 6.97
N PHE A 191 -8.19 -10.15 6.18
CA PHE A 191 -8.03 -10.15 4.72
C PHE A 191 -6.68 -9.57 4.25
N LEU A 192 -6.15 -8.59 4.95
CA LEU A 192 -4.85 -7.99 4.62
C LEU A 192 -3.66 -8.85 5.10
N ALA A 193 -3.67 -9.25 6.37
CA ALA A 193 -2.49 -9.82 7.01
C ALA A 193 -2.35 -11.33 6.81
N VAL A 194 -3.44 -12.10 6.83
CA VAL A 194 -3.35 -13.56 6.71
C VAL A 194 -2.78 -13.98 5.34
N PRO A 195 -3.28 -13.47 4.20
CA PRO A 195 -2.78 -13.85 2.89
C PRO A 195 -1.55 -13.04 2.43
N VAL A 196 -0.97 -12.17 3.26
CA VAL A 196 0.15 -11.30 2.86
C VAL A 196 1.37 -12.08 2.35
N PHE A 197 1.54 -13.33 2.80
CA PHE A 197 2.58 -14.23 2.29
C PHE A 197 2.35 -14.69 0.85
N TRP A 198 1.16 -14.54 0.30
CA TRP A 198 0.92 -14.74 -1.13
C TRP A 198 1.33 -13.52 -1.93
N LEU A 199 1.08 -12.32 -1.41
CA LEU A 199 1.56 -11.10 -2.06
C LEU A 199 3.10 -11.07 -2.08
N PHE A 200 3.72 -11.25 -0.93
CA PHE A 200 5.18 -11.23 -0.78
C PHE A 200 5.70 -12.63 -0.46
N HIS A 201 5.59 -13.50 -1.44
CA HIS A 201 5.96 -14.91 -1.31
C HIS A 201 7.48 -15.12 -1.14
N PRO A 202 7.92 -16.27 -0.60
CA PRO A 202 9.33 -16.53 -0.29
C PRO A 202 10.27 -16.33 -1.49
N TRP A 203 9.87 -16.67 -2.71
CA TRP A 203 10.69 -16.45 -3.92
C TRP A 203 11.03 -14.96 -4.10
N PHE A 204 10.05 -14.07 -3.89
CA PHE A 204 10.29 -12.62 -3.98
C PHE A 204 11.19 -12.13 -2.85
N VAL A 205 10.91 -12.54 -1.62
CA VAL A 205 11.67 -12.12 -0.45
C VAL A 205 13.15 -12.56 -0.58
N LEU A 206 13.38 -13.82 -0.95
CA LEU A 206 14.72 -14.38 -1.03
C LEU A 206 15.45 -14.01 -2.34
N GLY A 207 14.73 -13.95 -3.45
CA GLY A 207 15.31 -13.74 -4.79
C GLY A 207 15.42 -12.27 -5.21
N VAL A 208 14.65 -11.37 -4.59
CA VAL A 208 14.65 -9.94 -4.96
C VAL A 208 15.00 -9.06 -3.77
N ILE A 209 14.29 -9.20 -2.65
CA ILE A 209 14.47 -8.29 -1.50
C ILE A 209 15.84 -8.46 -0.85
N LEU A 210 16.25 -9.68 -0.53
CA LEU A 210 17.57 -9.91 0.08
C LEU A 210 18.75 -9.49 -0.82
N PRO A 211 18.77 -9.81 -2.13
CA PRO A 211 19.78 -9.25 -3.03
C PRO A 211 19.78 -7.73 -3.08
N PHE A 212 18.60 -7.10 -3.13
CA PHE A 212 18.50 -5.64 -3.08
C PHE A 212 19.08 -5.07 -1.79
N MET A 213 18.75 -5.64 -0.62
CA MET A 213 19.30 -5.21 0.66
C MET A 213 20.83 -5.33 0.73
N ARG A 214 21.40 -6.37 0.10
CA ARG A 214 22.87 -6.49 -0.04
C ARG A 214 23.44 -5.41 -0.94
N ALA A 215 22.79 -5.12 -2.07
CA ALA A 215 23.22 -4.10 -3.02
C ALA A 215 23.28 -2.69 -2.41
N ILE A 216 22.40 -2.38 -1.45
CA ILE A 216 22.39 -1.09 -0.73
C ILE A 216 23.16 -1.15 0.60
N HIS A 217 23.97 -2.17 0.82
CA HIS A 217 24.76 -2.38 2.03
C HIS A 217 23.95 -2.41 3.34
N ALA A 218 22.69 -2.88 3.28
CA ALA A 218 21.86 -3.07 4.45
C ALA A 218 22.10 -4.44 5.14
N LEU A 219 22.79 -5.35 4.47
CA LEU A 219 23.20 -6.68 4.97
C LEU A 219 24.69 -6.91 4.83
#